data_25f4874f54d75fb1a6184be030a802cf
#
_entry.id   25f4874f54d75fb1a6184be030a802cf
#
_cell.length_a   1.000
_cell.length_b   1.000
_cell.length_c   1.000
_cell.angle_alpha   90.00
_cell.angle_beta   90.00
_cell.angle_gamma   90.00
#
_symmetry.space_group_name_H-M   'P 1'
#
loop_
_entity.id
_entity.type
_entity.pdbx_description
1 polymer ?
#
loop_
_entity_poly.entity_id
_entity_poly.type
_entity_poly.pdbx_seq_one_letter_code
_entity_poly.pdbx_strand_id
1 'polypeptide(L)'
;MAIIIVLVILGVLLSVILASQSNSGGELGKRLQEIEHLETADRQSGSNQARRGRRGSVGPDDNPMRQFLAKIYVPARLRTGIQRAGVDLRPEEFALMWISAVMVPSFLAYLFTNNLLIVLALAMVGAIAPPFYLHFMTTRRMDTFSTQLGDALQLISNGLKAGFSFEQALVSVRTDMVPPISIEFGRAVNEMNYGMSLEDALTGVTTRMESSDMKLLTSAVMIQRKTGGNLANILDNLALTIRERVKLKNKIKALTAQGRMSGYVIGILPIFLFITISGINPDYMSLFYTTTLGTIIIVIAILLEVLAFVIINNMTKLV
;
A
#
# COMPACT_ATOMS: atom_id res chain seq x y z
N MET A 1 9.73 4.03 -31.85
CA MET A 1 8.64 3.61 -30.94
C MET A 1 9.16 2.73 -29.79
N ALA A 2 9.76 1.56 -30.06
CA ALA A 2 10.24 0.66 -28.97
C ALA A 2 11.26 1.32 -28.04
N ILE A 3 12.19 2.12 -28.54
CA ILE A 3 13.23 2.80 -27.73
C ILE A 3 12.61 3.82 -26.77
N ILE A 4 11.54 4.50 -27.15
CA ILE A 4 10.85 5.49 -26.30
C ILE A 4 10.14 4.78 -25.14
N ILE A 5 9.50 3.65 -25.40
CA ILE A 5 8.84 2.82 -24.39
C ILE A 5 9.88 2.30 -23.37
N VAL A 6 11.05 1.85 -23.87
CA VAL A 6 12.15 1.37 -23.02
C VAL A 6 12.73 2.51 -22.16
N LEU A 7 12.91 3.72 -22.70
CA LEU A 7 13.40 4.88 -21.95
C LEU A 7 12.41 5.37 -20.90
N VAL A 8 11.11 5.33 -21.19
CA VAL A 8 10.05 5.66 -20.22
C VAL A 8 10.01 4.63 -19.09
N ILE A 9 10.08 3.35 -19.42
CA ILE A 9 10.15 2.26 -18.42
C ILE A 9 11.44 2.40 -17.60
N LEU A 10 12.56 2.73 -18.21
CA LEU A 10 13.84 2.94 -17.53
C LEU A 10 13.79 4.17 -16.61
N GLY A 11 13.17 5.26 -17.01
CA GLY A 11 12.98 6.48 -16.20
C GLY A 11 12.08 6.23 -14.98
N VAL A 12 11.00 5.48 -15.16
CA VAL A 12 10.11 5.06 -14.05
C VAL A 12 10.83 4.06 -13.15
N LEU A 13 11.56 3.11 -13.69
CA LEU A 13 12.39 2.17 -12.93
C LEU A 13 13.49 2.90 -12.15
N LEU A 14 14.16 3.86 -12.74
CA LEU A 14 15.20 4.66 -12.08
C LEU A 14 14.63 5.49 -10.94
N SER A 15 13.45 6.09 -11.09
CA SER A 15 12.78 6.84 -10.02
C SER A 15 12.32 5.93 -8.88
N VAL A 16 11.87 4.71 -9.18
CA VAL A 16 11.50 3.69 -8.17
C VAL A 16 12.75 3.15 -7.46
N ILE A 17 13.86 2.93 -8.19
CA ILE A 17 15.14 2.48 -7.61
C ILE A 17 15.74 3.57 -6.70
N LEU A 18 15.71 4.83 -7.11
CA LEU A 18 16.18 5.96 -6.29
C LEU A 18 15.31 6.13 -5.02
N ALA A 19 13.99 5.97 -5.12
CA ALA A 19 13.09 5.95 -3.97
C ALA A 19 13.35 4.74 -3.04
N SER A 20 13.70 3.58 -3.60
CA SER A 20 14.06 2.38 -2.85
C SER A 20 15.43 2.50 -2.15
N GLN A 21 16.41 3.17 -2.77
CA GLN A 21 17.73 3.40 -2.17
C GLN A 21 17.68 4.43 -1.02
N SER A 22 16.78 5.41 -1.05
CA SER A 22 16.62 6.34 0.07
C SER A 22 16.09 5.63 1.34
N ASN A 23 15.44 4.50 1.19
CA ASN A 23 14.92 3.70 2.30
C ASN A 23 15.99 2.82 2.98
N SER A 24 17.08 2.48 2.30
CA SER A 24 18.18 1.67 2.89
C SER A 24 19.19 2.49 3.70
N GLY A 25 19.26 3.81 3.48
CA GLY A 25 20.12 4.72 4.25
C GLY A 25 19.61 5.03 5.67
N GLY A 26 18.30 4.88 5.90
CA GLY A 26 17.67 5.22 7.19
C GLY A 26 17.95 4.22 8.32
N GLU A 27 18.16 2.94 8.03
CA GLU A 27 18.44 1.93 9.06
C GLU A 27 19.89 1.98 9.56
N LEU A 28 20.85 2.24 8.69
CA LEU A 28 22.25 2.41 9.09
C LEU A 28 22.46 3.68 9.92
N GLY A 29 21.79 4.79 9.57
CA GLY A 29 21.83 6.02 10.33
C GLY A 29 21.19 5.88 11.73
N LYS A 30 20.10 5.12 11.87
CA LYS A 30 19.48 4.84 13.19
C LYS A 30 20.36 3.98 14.07
N ARG A 31 21.02 2.95 13.53
CA ARG A 31 21.95 2.09 14.29
C ARG A 31 23.21 2.83 14.70
N LEU A 32 23.74 3.73 13.87
CA LEU A 32 24.88 4.57 14.23
C LEU A 32 24.53 5.58 15.33
N GLN A 33 23.36 6.21 15.28
CA GLN A 33 22.89 7.10 16.33
C GLN A 33 22.62 6.36 17.65
N GLU A 34 22.13 5.14 17.61
CA GLU A 34 21.88 4.32 18.81
C GLU A 34 23.19 3.90 19.49
N ILE A 35 24.23 3.60 18.72
CA ILE A 35 25.58 3.28 19.23
C ILE A 35 26.23 4.55 19.79
N GLU A 36 26.11 5.70 19.13
CA GLU A 36 26.64 6.99 19.60
C GLU A 36 25.95 7.48 20.88
N HIS A 37 24.63 7.20 21.03
CA HIS A 37 23.90 7.46 22.27
C HIS A 37 24.31 6.54 23.42
N LEU A 38 24.68 5.29 23.18
CA LEU A 38 25.17 4.38 24.20
C LEU A 38 26.59 4.75 24.65
N GLU A 39 27.46 5.16 23.73
CA GLU A 39 28.82 5.63 24.10
C GLU A 39 28.82 6.98 24.83
N THR A 40 27.87 7.87 24.51
CA THR A 40 27.77 9.16 25.23
C THR A 40 27.07 9.03 26.56
N ALA A 41 26.19 8.08 26.77
CA ALA A 41 25.55 7.79 28.05
C ALA A 41 26.56 7.24 29.08
N ASP A 42 27.52 6.42 28.63
CA ASP A 42 28.57 5.85 29.52
C ASP A 42 29.63 6.91 29.92
N ARG A 43 29.82 7.96 29.13
CA ARG A 43 30.73 9.07 29.46
C ARG A 43 30.12 10.15 30.38
N GLN A 44 28.78 10.23 30.48
CA GLN A 44 28.08 11.26 31.26
C GLN A 44 27.64 10.85 32.67
N SER A 45 27.86 9.61 33.11
CA SER A 45 27.58 9.21 34.48
C SER A 45 28.62 9.74 35.51
N GLY A 46 29.57 10.57 35.07
CA GLY A 46 30.72 11.05 35.90
C GLY A 46 30.79 12.53 36.20
N SER A 47 29.89 13.42 35.85
CA SER A 47 29.98 14.81 36.37
C SER A 47 28.68 15.63 36.22
N ASN A 48 28.13 15.94 37.40
CA ASN A 48 27.49 17.20 37.80
C ASN A 48 26.10 17.58 37.23
N GLN A 49 25.16 17.46 38.17
CA GLN A 49 24.15 18.46 38.49
C GLN A 49 24.62 19.90 38.15
N ALA A 50 23.98 20.51 37.20
CA ALA A 50 23.63 21.92 37.10
C ALA A 50 23.58 22.39 35.62
N ARG A 51 22.43 22.42 35.06
CA ARG A 51 21.90 23.58 34.31
C ARG A 51 20.50 23.31 33.76
N ARG A 52 19.54 23.86 34.48
CA ARG A 52 18.19 24.15 33.99
C ARG A 52 18.23 24.90 32.66
N GLY A 53 17.38 24.45 31.74
CA GLY A 53 16.76 25.37 30.82
C GLY A 53 17.53 25.68 29.55
N ARG A 54 17.37 24.81 28.54
CA ARG A 54 17.29 25.30 27.17
C ARG A 54 16.47 24.28 26.37
N ARG A 55 15.22 24.67 26.08
CA ARG A 55 14.46 24.13 24.96
C ARG A 55 15.38 24.12 23.74
N GLY A 56 15.85 22.95 23.36
CA GLY A 56 16.49 22.76 22.07
C GLY A 56 15.41 22.91 21.01
N SER A 57 15.20 24.13 20.52
CA SER A 57 14.62 24.36 19.21
C SER A 57 15.52 23.62 18.23
N VAL A 58 14.98 22.56 17.61
CA VAL A 58 15.55 22.04 16.37
C VAL A 58 15.60 23.25 15.43
N GLY A 59 16.82 23.73 15.16
CA GLY A 59 17.06 24.86 14.28
C GLY A 59 16.41 24.56 12.91
N PRO A 60 15.91 25.58 12.22
CA PRO A 60 15.43 25.39 10.86
C PRO A 60 16.64 24.95 10.02
N ASP A 61 16.56 23.73 9.51
CA ASP A 61 17.47 23.24 8.48
C ASP A 61 17.33 24.20 7.28
N ASP A 62 18.32 25.09 7.12
CA ASP A 62 18.37 26.17 6.12
C ASP A 62 18.62 25.65 4.69
N ASN A 63 18.00 24.58 4.30
CA ASN A 63 17.99 24.15 2.91
C ASN A 63 16.90 24.92 2.15
N PRO A 64 17.25 25.83 1.24
CA PRO A 64 16.28 26.62 0.46
C PRO A 64 15.32 25.74 -0.33
N MET A 65 15.74 24.54 -0.68
CA MET A 65 14.90 23.50 -1.30
C MET A 65 13.77 23.07 -0.37
N ARG A 66 14.02 22.95 0.95
CA ARG A 66 12.98 22.58 1.93
C ARG A 66 11.95 23.68 2.15
N GLN A 67 12.36 24.96 2.11
CA GLN A 67 11.41 26.07 2.22
C GLN A 67 10.52 26.19 0.98
N PHE A 68 11.03 25.83 -0.20
CA PHE A 68 10.23 25.78 -1.43
C PHE A 68 9.22 24.61 -1.39
N LEU A 69 9.64 23.47 -0.85
CA LEU A 69 8.81 22.27 -0.72
C LEU A 69 7.69 22.43 0.32
N ALA A 70 7.96 23.12 1.43
CA ALA A 70 6.95 23.43 2.45
C ALA A 70 5.81 24.32 1.93
N LYS A 71 6.02 25.02 0.81
CA LYS A 71 5.01 25.83 0.12
C LYS A 71 4.13 25.04 -0.84
N ILE A 72 4.49 23.80 -1.16
CA ILE A 72 3.64 22.92 -1.99
C ILE A 72 2.45 22.48 -1.14
N TYR A 73 1.28 22.98 -1.47
CA TYR A 73 0.02 22.60 -0.83
C TYR A 73 -0.28 21.12 -1.14
N VAL A 74 0.15 20.23 -0.26
CA VAL A 74 -0.17 18.80 -0.37
C VAL A 74 -1.59 18.59 0.16
N PRO A 75 -2.54 18.14 -0.66
CA PRO A 75 -3.91 17.90 -0.22
C PRO A 75 -3.94 16.95 0.99
N ALA A 76 -4.78 17.25 1.97
CA ALA A 76 -4.88 16.44 3.20
C ALA A 76 -5.15 14.94 2.91
N ARG A 77 -5.84 14.63 1.81
CA ARG A 77 -6.09 13.25 1.34
C ARG A 77 -4.81 12.49 0.98
N LEU A 78 -3.80 13.16 0.42
CA LEU A 78 -2.51 12.54 0.09
C LEU A 78 -1.71 12.26 1.36
N ARG A 79 -1.73 13.17 2.33
CA ARG A 79 -1.05 13.00 3.61
C ARG A 79 -1.56 11.80 4.40
N THR A 80 -2.88 11.63 4.46
CA THR A 80 -3.51 10.45 5.08
C THR A 80 -3.25 9.18 4.29
N GLY A 81 -3.22 9.25 2.95
CA GLY A 81 -2.90 8.11 2.09
C GLY A 81 -1.48 7.58 2.30
N ILE A 82 -0.48 8.45 2.39
CA ILE A 82 0.93 8.09 2.64
C ILE A 82 1.09 7.43 4.01
N GLN A 83 0.47 8.01 5.05
CA GLN A 83 0.50 7.43 6.39
C GLN A 83 -0.15 6.04 6.44
N ARG A 84 -1.25 5.84 5.71
CA ARG A 84 -1.96 4.56 5.61
C ARG A 84 -1.19 3.52 4.81
N ALA A 85 -0.49 3.94 3.76
CA ALA A 85 0.38 3.07 2.98
C ALA A 85 1.57 2.54 3.80
N GLY A 86 1.91 3.22 4.91
CA GLY A 86 3.06 2.86 5.76
C GLY A 86 4.40 3.05 5.05
N VAL A 87 4.42 3.92 4.07
CA VAL A 87 5.65 4.32 3.39
C VAL A 87 6.27 5.44 4.22
N ASP A 88 7.52 5.26 4.63
CA ASP A 88 8.28 6.26 5.40
C ASP A 88 8.73 7.45 4.54
N LEU A 89 7.98 7.74 3.46
CA LEU A 89 8.22 8.90 2.62
C LEU A 89 7.51 10.12 3.19
N ARG A 90 8.20 11.26 3.20
CA ARG A 90 7.58 12.54 3.53
C ARG A 90 6.60 12.94 2.42
N PRO A 91 5.46 13.56 2.77
CA PRO A 91 4.49 14.01 1.77
C PRO A 91 5.12 14.90 0.67
N GLU A 92 6.17 15.63 1.02
CA GLU A 92 6.92 16.51 0.13
C GLU A 92 7.75 15.71 -0.89
N GLU A 93 8.38 14.61 -0.46
CA GLU A 93 9.17 13.71 -1.31
C GLU A 93 8.25 12.98 -2.31
N PHE A 94 7.08 12.56 -1.84
CA PHE A 94 6.07 11.94 -2.72
C PHE A 94 5.55 12.93 -3.76
N ALA A 95 5.32 14.20 -3.39
CA ALA A 95 4.91 15.22 -4.33
C ALA A 95 5.98 15.49 -5.40
N LEU A 96 7.26 15.52 -5.03
CA LEU A 96 8.37 15.65 -5.98
C LEU A 96 8.46 14.45 -6.93
N MET A 97 8.35 13.23 -6.38
CA MET A 97 8.32 12.03 -7.19
C MET A 97 7.13 12.03 -8.17
N TRP A 98 5.98 12.53 -7.75
CA TRP A 98 4.81 12.66 -8.61
C TRP A 98 5.03 13.68 -9.74
N ILE A 99 5.54 14.88 -9.41
CA ILE A 99 5.87 15.90 -10.40
C ILE A 99 6.91 15.37 -11.40
N SER A 100 7.96 14.70 -10.92
CA SER A 100 8.98 14.11 -11.79
C SER A 100 8.43 13.01 -12.70
N ALA A 101 7.51 12.17 -12.20
CA ALA A 101 6.85 11.12 -12.98
C ALA A 101 5.96 11.66 -14.11
N VAL A 102 5.46 12.89 -13.99
CA VAL A 102 4.72 13.58 -15.06
C VAL A 102 5.68 14.32 -16.00
N MET A 103 6.58 15.12 -15.45
CA MET A 103 7.41 16.07 -16.24
C MET A 103 8.47 15.36 -17.08
N VAL A 104 9.16 14.34 -16.51
CA VAL A 104 10.28 13.70 -17.20
C VAL A 104 9.83 12.93 -18.47
N PRO A 105 8.82 12.05 -18.42
CA PRO A 105 8.37 11.35 -19.62
C PRO A 105 7.76 12.29 -20.66
N SER A 106 7.02 13.31 -20.22
CA SER A 106 6.38 14.28 -21.10
C SER A 106 7.41 15.15 -21.82
N PHE A 107 8.45 15.59 -21.12
CA PHE A 107 9.54 16.37 -21.71
C PHE A 107 10.36 15.54 -22.71
N LEU A 108 10.70 14.30 -22.37
CA LEU A 108 11.36 13.39 -23.30
C LEU A 108 10.51 13.12 -24.55
N ALA A 109 9.21 12.89 -24.38
CA ALA A 109 8.31 12.69 -25.52
C ALA A 109 8.24 13.93 -26.42
N TYR A 110 8.23 15.13 -25.83
CA TYR A 110 8.27 16.38 -26.58
C TYR A 110 9.54 16.53 -27.43
N LEU A 111 10.71 16.17 -26.87
CA LEU A 111 11.97 16.26 -27.60
C LEU A 111 12.08 15.28 -28.79
N PHE A 112 11.49 14.09 -28.66
CA PHE A 112 11.67 13.02 -29.65
C PHE A 112 10.53 12.89 -30.67
N THR A 113 9.31 13.34 -30.36
CA THR A 113 8.13 12.93 -31.14
C THR A 113 7.42 14.10 -31.83
N ASN A 114 7.63 15.33 -31.43
CA ASN A 114 6.94 16.55 -31.93
C ASN A 114 5.40 16.39 -32.08
N ASN A 115 4.82 15.35 -31.44
CA ASN A 115 3.40 14.99 -31.49
C ASN A 115 2.76 15.25 -30.13
N LEU A 116 1.94 16.31 -30.07
CA LEU A 116 1.29 16.76 -28.85
C LEU A 116 0.39 15.68 -28.20
N LEU A 117 -0.21 14.81 -29.00
CA LEU A 117 -1.07 13.73 -28.47
C LEU A 117 -0.29 12.71 -27.65
N ILE A 118 0.93 12.37 -28.07
CA ILE A 118 1.80 11.42 -27.32
C ILE A 118 2.28 12.05 -26.04
N VAL A 119 2.66 13.34 -26.07
CA VAL A 119 3.06 14.10 -24.88
C VAL A 119 1.91 14.13 -23.86
N LEU A 120 0.69 14.44 -24.31
CA LEU A 120 -0.49 14.50 -23.46
C LEU A 120 -0.85 13.12 -22.86
N ALA A 121 -0.75 12.06 -23.67
CA ALA A 121 -1.01 10.70 -23.21
C ALA A 121 -0.02 10.27 -22.11
N LEU A 122 1.28 10.56 -22.28
CA LEU A 122 2.30 10.25 -21.27
C LEU A 122 2.17 11.11 -20.00
N ALA A 123 1.81 12.38 -20.13
CA ALA A 123 1.49 13.22 -19.00
C ALA A 123 0.32 12.66 -18.18
N MET A 124 -0.73 12.18 -18.85
CA MET A 124 -1.90 11.57 -18.21
C MET A 124 -1.54 10.27 -17.48
N VAL A 125 -0.74 9.41 -18.10
CA VAL A 125 -0.25 8.18 -17.46
C VAL A 125 0.60 8.53 -16.23
N GLY A 126 1.54 9.47 -16.34
CA GLY A 126 2.36 9.94 -15.23
C GLY A 126 1.55 10.56 -14.08
N ALA A 127 0.44 11.23 -14.39
CA ALA A 127 -0.45 11.81 -13.39
C ALA A 127 -1.25 10.77 -12.60
N ILE A 128 -1.66 9.66 -13.25
CA ILE A 128 -2.51 8.61 -12.67
C ILE A 128 -1.67 7.55 -11.94
N ALA A 129 -0.47 7.23 -12.42
CA ALA A 129 0.34 6.13 -11.92
C ALA A 129 0.70 6.23 -10.41
N PRO A 130 1.22 7.35 -9.86
CA PRO A 130 1.60 7.44 -8.45
C PRO A 130 0.43 7.31 -7.46
N PRO A 131 -0.73 7.99 -7.63
CA PRO A 131 -1.86 7.81 -6.73
C PRO A 131 -2.46 6.39 -6.82
N PHE A 132 -2.44 5.77 -7.99
CA PHE A 132 -2.86 4.38 -8.16
C PHE A 132 -1.94 3.42 -7.40
N TYR A 133 -0.62 3.62 -7.50
CA TYR A 133 0.37 2.85 -6.75
C TYR A 133 0.20 2.99 -5.24
N LEU A 134 -0.02 4.21 -4.75
CA LEU A 134 -0.27 4.48 -3.33
C LEU A 134 -1.54 3.77 -2.84
N HIS A 135 -2.62 3.83 -3.62
CA HIS A 135 -3.86 3.13 -3.31
C HIS A 135 -3.66 1.61 -3.24
N PHE A 136 -2.93 1.04 -4.20
CA PHE A 136 -2.60 -0.38 -4.22
C PHE A 136 -1.79 -0.82 -2.99
N MET A 137 -0.76 -0.05 -2.62
CA MET A 137 0.04 -0.29 -1.42
C MET A 137 -0.80 -0.24 -0.14
N THR A 138 -1.66 0.78 -0.02
CA THR A 138 -2.57 0.95 1.12
C THR A 138 -3.51 -0.25 1.25
N THR A 139 -4.15 -0.64 0.16
CA THR A 139 -5.08 -1.79 0.16
C THR A 139 -4.36 -3.08 0.54
N ARG A 140 -3.18 -3.32 -0.02
CA ARG A 140 -2.37 -4.50 0.30
C ARG A 140 -1.98 -4.54 1.79
N ARG A 141 -1.60 -3.39 2.36
CA ARG A 141 -1.26 -3.28 3.79
C ARG A 141 -2.46 -3.57 4.69
N MET A 142 -3.65 -3.03 4.34
CA MET A 142 -4.89 -3.27 5.08
C MET A 142 -5.33 -4.73 4.99
N ASP A 143 -5.23 -5.36 3.82
CA ASP A 143 -5.52 -6.79 3.64
C ASP A 143 -4.57 -7.66 4.47
N THR A 144 -3.27 -7.35 4.48
CA THR A 144 -2.28 -8.07 5.28
C THR A 144 -2.58 -7.92 6.77
N PHE A 145 -2.88 -6.70 7.24
CA PHE A 145 -3.27 -6.45 8.64
C PHE A 145 -4.50 -7.28 9.02
N SER A 146 -5.55 -7.28 8.21
CA SER A 146 -6.76 -8.05 8.47
C SER A 146 -6.50 -9.56 8.53
N THR A 147 -5.58 -10.07 7.70
CA THR A 147 -5.17 -11.47 7.73
C THR A 147 -4.39 -11.82 9.00
N GLN A 148 -3.52 -10.93 9.47
CA GLN A 148 -2.72 -11.10 10.68
C GLN A 148 -3.54 -10.94 11.97
N LEU A 149 -4.67 -10.22 11.91
CA LEU A 149 -5.45 -9.86 13.10
C LEU A 149 -5.92 -11.08 13.88
N GLY A 150 -6.36 -12.14 13.19
CA GLY A 150 -6.77 -13.38 13.84
C GLY A 150 -5.67 -14.04 14.67
N ASP A 151 -4.43 -13.98 14.17
CA ASP A 151 -3.27 -14.54 14.88
C ASP A 151 -2.84 -13.65 16.06
N ALA A 152 -2.94 -12.33 15.90
CA ALA A 152 -2.69 -11.39 16.99
C ALA A 152 -3.69 -11.56 18.15
N LEU A 153 -4.98 -11.74 17.83
CA LEU A 153 -6.00 -11.98 18.86
C LEU A 153 -5.74 -13.28 19.62
N GLN A 154 -5.30 -14.32 18.92
CA GLN A 154 -4.92 -15.58 19.57
C GLN A 154 -3.72 -15.39 20.50
N LEU A 155 -2.70 -14.63 20.07
CA LEU A 155 -1.54 -14.33 20.90
C LEU A 155 -1.95 -13.55 22.16
N ILE A 156 -2.80 -12.54 22.01
CA ILE A 156 -3.35 -11.76 23.13
C ILE A 156 -4.15 -12.66 24.08
N SER A 157 -5.03 -13.50 23.55
CA SER A 157 -5.84 -14.42 24.34
C SER A 157 -4.97 -15.40 25.15
N ASN A 158 -3.93 -15.96 24.53
CA ASN A 158 -2.99 -16.84 25.21
C ASN A 158 -2.25 -16.11 26.35
N GLY A 159 -1.82 -14.87 26.12
CA GLY A 159 -1.21 -14.03 27.16
C GLY A 159 -2.16 -13.78 28.34
N LEU A 160 -3.43 -13.46 28.07
CA LEU A 160 -4.44 -13.27 29.11
C LEU A 160 -4.71 -14.54 29.92
N LYS A 161 -4.76 -15.71 29.27
CA LYS A 161 -4.89 -17.02 29.92
C LYS A 161 -3.68 -17.36 30.78
N ALA A 162 -2.49 -16.89 30.39
CA ALA A 162 -1.27 -17.02 31.17
C ALA A 162 -1.19 -16.01 32.33
N GLY A 163 -2.20 -15.13 32.49
CA GLY A 163 -2.25 -14.16 33.58
C GLY A 163 -1.61 -12.80 33.26
N PHE A 164 -1.19 -12.55 32.02
CA PHE A 164 -0.70 -11.24 31.61
C PHE A 164 -1.84 -10.22 31.55
N SER A 165 -1.51 -8.96 31.81
CA SER A 165 -2.45 -7.88 31.53
C SER A 165 -2.69 -7.73 30.01
N PHE A 166 -3.80 -7.11 29.64
CA PHE A 166 -4.10 -6.85 28.22
C PHE A 166 -3.00 -6.00 27.55
N GLU A 167 -2.47 -5.03 28.28
CA GLU A 167 -1.40 -4.16 27.78
C GLU A 167 -0.09 -4.95 27.56
N GLN A 168 0.27 -5.85 28.47
CA GLN A 168 1.41 -6.76 28.30
C GLN A 168 1.24 -7.69 27.10
N ALA A 169 0.02 -8.21 26.89
CA ALA A 169 -0.29 -9.03 25.73
C ALA A 169 -0.18 -8.24 24.40
N LEU A 170 -0.53 -6.93 24.38
CA LEU A 170 -0.28 -6.07 23.21
C LEU A 170 1.22 -5.86 22.94
N VAL A 171 2.05 -5.79 24.00
CA VAL A 171 3.51 -5.73 23.84
C VAL A 171 4.03 -7.00 23.15
N SER A 172 3.51 -8.19 23.49
CA SER A 172 3.88 -9.43 22.80
C SER A 172 3.53 -9.38 21.31
N VAL A 173 2.39 -8.79 20.92
CA VAL A 173 2.07 -8.61 19.50
C VAL A 173 3.09 -7.70 18.80
N ARG A 174 3.54 -6.64 19.48
CA ARG A 174 4.57 -5.74 18.93
C ARG A 174 5.89 -6.46 18.70
N THR A 175 6.31 -7.35 19.60
CA THR A 175 7.63 -8.01 19.58
C THR A 175 7.67 -9.25 18.72
N ASP A 176 6.59 -10.04 18.71
CA ASP A 176 6.58 -11.39 18.16
C ASP A 176 5.98 -11.46 16.76
N MET A 177 5.26 -10.42 16.33
CA MET A 177 4.62 -10.41 15.04
C MET A 177 5.34 -9.53 14.01
N VAL A 178 5.10 -9.81 12.73
CA VAL A 178 5.68 -9.05 11.61
C VAL A 178 4.80 -7.86 11.20
N PRO A 179 5.36 -6.80 10.59
CA PRO A 179 4.57 -5.70 10.03
C PRO A 179 3.49 -6.18 9.05
N PRO A 180 2.36 -5.47 8.93
CA PRO A 180 2.01 -4.17 9.53
C PRO A 180 1.46 -4.24 10.97
N ILE A 181 1.04 -5.40 11.48
CA ILE A 181 0.32 -5.49 12.75
C ILE A 181 1.20 -5.11 13.95
N SER A 182 2.46 -5.53 13.96
CA SER A 182 3.42 -5.16 15.02
C SER A 182 3.64 -3.65 15.12
N ILE A 183 3.65 -2.94 13.98
CA ILE A 183 3.83 -1.48 13.95
C ILE A 183 2.60 -0.79 14.54
N GLU A 184 1.39 -1.19 14.14
CA GLU A 184 0.16 -0.53 14.59
C GLU A 184 -0.15 -0.79 16.06
N PHE A 185 0.02 -2.03 16.53
CA PHE A 185 -0.12 -2.33 17.96
C PHE A 185 1.04 -1.75 18.79
N GLY A 186 2.27 -1.73 18.23
CA GLY A 186 3.39 -1.05 18.85
C GLY A 186 3.16 0.44 19.04
N ARG A 187 2.53 1.10 18.04
CA ARG A 187 2.10 2.50 18.14
C ARG A 187 1.04 2.67 19.24
N ALA A 188 0.02 1.81 19.30
CA ALA A 188 -1.00 1.85 20.34
C ALA A 188 -0.40 1.70 21.74
N VAL A 189 0.55 0.77 21.92
CA VAL A 189 1.29 0.62 23.18
C VAL A 189 2.06 1.88 23.54
N ASN A 190 2.75 2.50 22.59
CA ASN A 190 3.45 3.76 22.85
C ASN A 190 2.48 4.90 23.20
N GLU A 191 1.35 5.02 22.48
CA GLU A 191 0.31 6.01 22.76
C GLU A 191 -0.24 5.86 24.19
N MET A 192 -0.45 4.61 24.67
CA MET A 192 -0.84 4.32 26.05
C MET A 192 0.25 4.67 27.07
N ASN A 193 1.52 4.38 26.77
CA ASN A 193 2.65 4.76 27.61
C ASN A 193 2.79 6.28 27.77
N TYR A 194 2.33 7.06 26.78
CA TYR A 194 2.24 8.52 26.86
C TYR A 194 0.96 9.03 27.54
N GLY A 195 0.14 8.14 28.12
CA GLY A 195 -1.06 8.50 28.89
C GLY A 195 -2.35 8.52 28.09
N MET A 196 -2.36 8.08 26.82
CA MET A 196 -3.58 7.91 26.07
C MET A 196 -4.41 6.75 26.61
N SER A 197 -5.73 6.88 26.62
CA SER A 197 -6.62 5.80 27.05
C SER A 197 -6.51 4.60 26.13
N LEU A 198 -6.75 3.39 26.63
CA LEU A 198 -6.79 2.17 25.81
C LEU A 198 -7.85 2.30 24.67
N GLU A 199 -8.99 2.91 24.99
CA GLU A 199 -10.07 3.14 24.03
C GLU A 199 -9.62 4.02 22.86
N ASP A 200 -8.95 5.13 23.16
CA ASP A 200 -8.44 6.04 22.14
C ASP A 200 -7.31 5.40 21.30
N ALA A 201 -6.39 4.69 21.96
CA ALA A 201 -5.30 4.00 21.29
C ALA A 201 -5.82 2.93 20.30
N LEU A 202 -6.76 2.06 20.71
CA LEU A 202 -7.36 1.05 19.83
C LEU A 202 -8.25 1.68 18.74
N THR A 203 -8.96 2.76 19.05
CA THR A 203 -9.74 3.53 18.08
C THR A 203 -8.82 4.17 17.04
N GLY A 204 -7.65 4.63 17.45
CA GLY A 204 -6.59 5.12 16.57
C GLY A 204 -6.15 4.05 15.56
N VAL A 205 -5.90 2.81 16.00
CA VAL A 205 -5.59 1.68 15.10
C VAL A 205 -6.75 1.42 14.13
N THR A 206 -7.99 1.38 14.64
CA THR A 206 -9.20 1.18 13.83
C THR A 206 -9.33 2.20 12.71
N THR A 207 -9.07 3.48 13.02
CA THR A 207 -9.16 4.59 12.06
C THR A 207 -8.05 4.55 11.03
N ARG A 208 -6.82 4.19 11.43
CA ARG A 208 -5.68 4.11 10.53
C ARG A 208 -5.79 2.95 9.56
N MET A 209 -6.25 1.79 10.03
CA MET A 209 -6.33 0.56 9.24
C MET A 209 -7.70 0.33 8.59
N GLU A 210 -8.71 1.14 8.88
CA GLU A 210 -10.09 1.04 8.34
C GLU A 210 -10.67 -0.39 8.42
N SER A 211 -10.26 -1.17 9.44
CA SER A 211 -10.65 -2.56 9.60
C SER A 211 -11.94 -2.68 10.41
N SER A 212 -12.96 -3.30 9.82
CA SER A 212 -14.19 -3.64 10.53
C SER A 212 -13.96 -4.63 11.67
N ASP A 213 -13.03 -5.56 11.48
CA ASP A 213 -12.71 -6.56 12.49
C ASP A 213 -11.98 -5.91 13.68
N MET A 214 -11.11 -4.92 13.41
CA MET A 214 -10.49 -4.13 14.49
C MET A 214 -11.52 -3.28 15.26
N LYS A 215 -12.55 -2.76 14.58
CA LYS A 215 -13.67 -2.07 15.24
C LYS A 215 -14.45 -2.99 16.15
N LEU A 216 -14.72 -4.22 15.72
CA LEU A 216 -15.38 -5.23 16.56
C LEU A 216 -14.52 -5.58 17.78
N LEU A 217 -13.20 -5.76 17.59
CA LEU A 217 -12.27 -5.97 18.70
C LEU A 217 -12.33 -4.83 19.71
N THR A 218 -12.18 -3.59 19.26
CA THR A 218 -12.22 -2.40 20.13
C THR A 218 -13.50 -2.36 20.95
N SER A 219 -14.65 -2.57 20.28
CA SER A 219 -15.96 -2.58 20.96
C SER A 219 -16.05 -3.72 21.99
N ALA A 220 -15.62 -4.92 21.64
CA ALA A 220 -15.65 -6.08 22.55
C ALA A 220 -14.78 -5.86 23.79
N VAL A 221 -13.56 -5.33 23.62
CA VAL A 221 -12.66 -5.00 24.72
C VAL A 221 -13.27 -3.95 25.64
N MET A 222 -13.87 -2.88 25.08
CA MET A 222 -14.49 -1.81 25.85
C MET A 222 -15.72 -2.30 26.65
N ILE A 223 -16.56 -3.11 26.04
CA ILE A 223 -17.71 -3.70 26.73
C ILE A 223 -17.23 -4.59 27.89
N GLN A 224 -16.25 -5.46 27.61
CA GLN A 224 -15.77 -6.42 28.59
C GLN A 224 -15.08 -5.76 29.78
N ARG A 225 -14.37 -4.63 29.57
CA ARG A 225 -13.81 -3.83 30.66
C ARG A 225 -14.86 -3.18 31.55
N LYS A 226 -16.04 -2.81 30.97
CA LYS A 226 -17.15 -2.19 31.72
C LYS A 226 -18.00 -3.21 32.47
N THR A 227 -18.27 -4.36 31.84
CA THR A 227 -19.17 -5.38 32.39
C THR A 227 -18.45 -6.41 33.28
N GLY A 228 -17.13 -6.51 33.15
CA GLY A 228 -16.36 -7.63 33.68
C GLY A 228 -16.59 -8.89 32.84
N GLY A 229 -15.77 -9.86 33.01
CA GLY A 229 -15.91 -11.16 32.35
C GLY A 229 -14.63 -11.66 31.70
N ASN A 230 -14.73 -12.80 31.01
CA ASN A 230 -13.56 -13.46 30.42
C ASN A 230 -13.23 -12.90 29.04
N LEU A 231 -12.37 -11.89 29.00
CA LEU A 231 -11.91 -11.27 27.75
C LEU A 231 -11.20 -12.29 26.84
N ALA A 232 -10.43 -13.23 27.40
CA ALA A 232 -9.70 -14.21 26.62
C ALA A 232 -10.64 -15.08 25.76
N ASN A 233 -11.76 -15.51 26.31
CA ASN A 233 -12.74 -16.31 25.56
C ASN A 233 -13.38 -15.52 24.41
N ILE A 234 -13.63 -14.23 24.59
CA ILE A 234 -14.17 -13.36 23.54
C ILE A 234 -13.14 -13.20 22.42
N LEU A 235 -11.88 -12.97 22.79
CA LEU A 235 -10.79 -12.84 21.79
C LEU A 235 -10.56 -14.13 21.03
N ASP A 236 -10.65 -15.30 21.66
CA ASP A 236 -10.58 -16.59 20.98
C ASP A 236 -11.69 -16.75 19.93
N ASN A 237 -12.93 -16.44 20.30
CA ASN A 237 -14.07 -16.52 19.38
C ASN A 237 -13.94 -15.55 18.21
N LEU A 238 -13.47 -14.32 18.47
CA LEU A 238 -13.18 -13.34 17.43
C LEU A 238 -12.04 -13.83 16.53
N ALA A 239 -10.95 -14.34 17.10
CA ALA A 239 -9.82 -14.90 16.35
C ALA A 239 -10.27 -16.02 15.41
N LEU A 240 -11.08 -16.96 15.93
CA LEU A 240 -11.63 -18.06 15.13
C LEU A 240 -12.49 -17.53 13.98
N THR A 241 -13.41 -16.63 14.27
CA THR A 241 -14.30 -16.03 13.27
C THR A 241 -13.54 -15.32 12.16
N ILE A 242 -12.52 -14.54 12.53
CA ILE A 242 -11.67 -13.82 11.56
C ILE A 242 -10.88 -14.81 10.70
N ARG A 243 -10.27 -15.83 11.32
CA ARG A 243 -9.52 -16.88 10.58
C ARG A 243 -10.42 -17.63 9.61
N GLU A 244 -11.62 -18.01 10.01
CA GLU A 244 -12.59 -18.70 9.15
C GLU A 244 -12.99 -17.79 7.96
N ARG A 245 -13.25 -16.51 8.21
CA ARG A 245 -13.55 -15.54 7.16
C ARG A 245 -12.38 -15.39 6.17
N VAL A 246 -11.15 -15.27 6.65
CA VAL A 246 -9.95 -15.21 5.80
C VAL A 246 -9.79 -16.50 5.00
N LYS A 247 -9.98 -17.65 5.62
CA LYS A 247 -9.93 -18.97 4.96
C LYS A 247 -10.98 -19.10 3.85
N LEU A 248 -12.21 -18.66 4.12
CA LEU A 248 -13.28 -18.61 3.11
C LEU A 248 -12.92 -17.67 1.95
N LYS A 249 -12.47 -16.46 2.25
CA LYS A 249 -12.01 -15.49 1.22
C LYS A 249 -10.92 -16.10 0.33
N ASN A 250 -9.95 -16.77 0.91
CA ASN A 250 -8.87 -17.42 0.17
C ASN A 250 -9.37 -18.59 -0.67
N LYS A 251 -10.30 -19.41 -0.14
CA LYS A 251 -10.91 -20.52 -0.89
C LYS A 251 -11.71 -20.03 -2.09
N ILE A 252 -12.50 -18.98 -1.91
CA ILE A 252 -13.25 -18.36 -3.00
C ILE A 252 -12.30 -17.78 -4.05
N LYS A 253 -11.24 -17.08 -3.61
CA LYS A 253 -10.21 -16.54 -4.49
C LYS A 253 -9.52 -17.65 -5.32
N ALA A 254 -9.25 -18.80 -4.71
CA ALA A 254 -8.67 -19.96 -5.40
C ALA A 254 -9.64 -20.56 -6.43
N LEU A 255 -10.90 -20.73 -6.08
CA LEU A 255 -11.93 -21.26 -6.99
C LEU A 255 -12.20 -20.31 -8.17
N THR A 256 -12.24 -19.01 -7.90
CA THR A 256 -12.45 -18.01 -8.96
C THR A 256 -11.21 -17.79 -9.83
N ALA A 257 -10.00 -18.11 -9.35
CA ALA A 257 -8.77 -18.02 -10.13
C ALA A 257 -8.79 -18.98 -11.33
N GLN A 258 -9.29 -20.20 -11.16
CA GLN A 258 -9.42 -21.15 -12.26
C GLN A 258 -10.35 -20.62 -13.35
N GLY A 259 -11.52 -20.09 -12.98
CA GLY A 259 -12.47 -19.50 -13.93
C GLY A 259 -11.87 -18.27 -14.67
N ARG A 260 -11.12 -17.44 -13.95
CA ARG A 260 -10.41 -16.28 -14.55
C ARG A 260 -9.36 -16.72 -15.56
N MET A 261 -8.54 -17.72 -15.22
CA MET A 261 -7.54 -18.23 -16.15
C MET A 261 -8.17 -18.78 -17.42
N SER A 262 -9.23 -19.58 -17.30
CA SER A 262 -9.98 -20.07 -18.45
C SER A 262 -10.56 -18.90 -19.29
N GLY A 263 -11.10 -17.89 -18.63
CA GLY A 263 -11.62 -16.68 -19.30
C GLY A 263 -10.54 -15.91 -20.06
N TYR A 264 -9.35 -15.76 -19.49
CA TYR A 264 -8.23 -15.12 -20.20
C TYR A 264 -7.75 -15.94 -21.41
N VAL A 265 -7.67 -17.25 -21.27
CA VAL A 265 -7.28 -18.13 -22.39
C VAL A 265 -8.29 -18.01 -23.53
N ILE A 266 -9.59 -18.09 -23.23
CA ILE A 266 -10.67 -17.94 -24.23
C ILE A 266 -10.65 -16.53 -24.85
N GLY A 267 -10.43 -15.49 -24.05
CA GLY A 267 -10.42 -14.10 -24.54
C GLY A 267 -9.18 -13.72 -25.34
N ILE A 268 -8.03 -14.36 -25.13
CA ILE A 268 -6.82 -14.13 -25.93
C ILE A 268 -6.85 -14.90 -27.25
N LEU A 269 -7.59 -16.00 -27.31
CA LEU A 269 -7.58 -16.90 -28.45
C LEU A 269 -8.04 -16.25 -29.77
N PRO A 270 -9.12 -15.47 -29.86
CA PRO A 270 -9.50 -14.77 -31.09
C PRO A 270 -8.43 -13.77 -31.58
N ILE A 271 -7.82 -13.03 -30.65
CA ILE A 271 -6.75 -12.06 -30.94
C ILE A 271 -5.54 -12.80 -31.49
N PHE A 272 -5.14 -13.90 -30.84
CA PHE A 272 -4.03 -14.73 -31.29
C PHE A 272 -4.26 -15.32 -32.68
N LEU A 273 -5.45 -15.88 -32.94
CA LEU A 273 -5.83 -16.40 -34.25
C LEU A 273 -5.81 -15.31 -35.32
N PHE A 274 -6.36 -14.12 -35.01
CA PHE A 274 -6.37 -12.99 -35.93
C PHE A 274 -4.96 -12.57 -36.35
N ILE A 275 -4.04 -12.44 -35.39
CA ILE A 275 -2.62 -12.11 -35.67
C ILE A 275 -1.94 -13.22 -36.48
N THR A 276 -2.18 -14.48 -36.11
CA THR A 276 -1.54 -15.63 -36.77
C THR A 276 -2.01 -15.76 -38.22
N ILE A 277 -3.32 -15.67 -38.48
CA ILE A 277 -3.86 -15.76 -39.86
C ILE A 277 -3.42 -14.57 -40.69
N SER A 278 -3.36 -13.36 -40.11
CA SER A 278 -2.84 -12.17 -40.80
C SER A 278 -1.36 -12.32 -41.20
N GLY A 279 -0.56 -13.06 -40.42
CA GLY A 279 0.85 -13.34 -40.73
C GLY A 279 1.03 -14.43 -41.82
N ILE A 280 0.17 -15.46 -41.81
CA ILE A 280 0.26 -16.59 -42.75
C ILE A 280 -0.32 -16.23 -44.13
N ASN A 281 -1.44 -15.52 -44.15
CA ASN A 281 -2.12 -15.18 -45.38
C ASN A 281 -2.64 -13.73 -45.34
N PRO A 282 -1.77 -12.75 -45.64
CA PRO A 282 -2.13 -11.33 -45.63
C PRO A 282 -3.24 -10.96 -46.63
N ASP A 283 -3.24 -11.63 -47.80
CA ASP A 283 -4.22 -11.37 -48.85
C ASP A 283 -5.65 -11.74 -48.44
N TYR A 284 -5.79 -12.85 -47.72
CA TYR A 284 -7.08 -13.24 -47.15
C TYR A 284 -7.59 -12.24 -46.12
N MET A 285 -6.71 -11.74 -45.26
CA MET A 285 -7.05 -10.76 -44.25
C MET A 285 -7.30 -9.36 -44.83
N SER A 286 -6.71 -9.03 -45.98
CA SER A 286 -6.95 -7.72 -46.64
C SER A 286 -8.40 -7.47 -46.95
N LEU A 287 -9.19 -8.52 -47.27
CA LEU A 287 -10.65 -8.42 -47.50
C LEU A 287 -11.41 -7.87 -46.29
N PHE A 288 -10.96 -8.17 -45.08
CA PHE A 288 -11.60 -7.66 -43.85
C PHE A 288 -11.32 -6.18 -43.58
N TYR A 289 -10.22 -5.64 -44.11
CA TYR A 289 -9.88 -4.22 -43.93
C TYR A 289 -10.36 -3.36 -45.10
N THR A 290 -10.47 -3.92 -46.32
CA THR A 290 -10.77 -3.17 -47.54
C THR A 290 -12.24 -3.13 -47.86
N THR A 291 -13.03 -4.12 -47.39
CA THR A 291 -14.47 -4.17 -47.64
C THR A 291 -15.27 -3.59 -46.49
N THR A 292 -16.37 -2.87 -46.81
CA THR A 292 -17.26 -2.31 -45.79
C THR A 292 -17.86 -3.39 -44.89
N LEU A 293 -18.24 -4.55 -45.48
CA LEU A 293 -18.76 -5.69 -44.71
C LEU A 293 -17.69 -6.29 -43.80
N GLY A 294 -16.44 -6.41 -44.22
CA GLY A 294 -15.34 -6.91 -43.42
C GLY A 294 -15.07 -6.02 -42.20
N THR A 295 -15.06 -4.70 -42.40
CA THR A 295 -14.88 -3.72 -41.31
C THR A 295 -16.02 -3.81 -40.26
N ILE A 296 -17.27 -3.97 -40.70
CA ILE A 296 -18.42 -4.14 -39.81
C ILE A 296 -18.28 -5.42 -38.98
N ILE A 297 -17.85 -6.53 -39.59
CA ILE A 297 -17.63 -7.80 -38.90
C ILE A 297 -16.54 -7.67 -37.82
N ILE A 298 -15.41 -7.01 -38.13
CA ILE A 298 -14.35 -6.77 -37.15
C ILE A 298 -14.86 -5.95 -35.94
N VAL A 299 -15.62 -4.87 -36.23
CA VAL A 299 -16.16 -4.01 -35.17
C VAL A 299 -17.12 -4.81 -34.26
N ILE A 300 -18.00 -5.61 -34.85
CA ILE A 300 -18.93 -6.47 -34.11
C ILE A 300 -18.14 -7.51 -33.26
N ALA A 301 -17.12 -8.15 -33.86
CA ALA A 301 -16.28 -9.12 -33.16
C ALA A 301 -15.57 -8.51 -31.94
N ILE A 302 -14.99 -7.31 -32.09
CA ILE A 302 -14.35 -6.59 -30.98
C ILE A 302 -15.38 -6.22 -29.91
N LEU A 303 -16.58 -5.78 -30.27
CA LEU A 303 -17.65 -5.46 -29.33
C LEU A 303 -18.07 -6.69 -28.52
N LEU A 304 -18.26 -7.82 -29.19
CA LEU A 304 -18.61 -9.09 -28.54
C LEU A 304 -17.50 -9.57 -27.62
N GLU A 305 -16.23 -9.43 -28.00
CA GLU A 305 -15.09 -9.80 -27.20
C GLU A 305 -14.99 -8.94 -25.93
N VAL A 306 -15.14 -7.63 -26.06
CA VAL A 306 -15.18 -6.71 -24.91
C VAL A 306 -16.35 -7.04 -23.99
N LEU A 307 -17.53 -7.33 -24.54
CA LEU A 307 -18.71 -7.73 -23.77
C LEU A 307 -18.46 -9.03 -22.99
N ALA A 308 -17.90 -10.03 -23.65
CA ALA A 308 -17.55 -11.31 -23.02
C ALA A 308 -16.53 -11.09 -21.86
N PHE A 309 -15.50 -10.28 -22.10
CA PHE A 309 -14.51 -9.95 -21.06
C PHE A 309 -15.13 -9.22 -19.86
N VAL A 310 -16.04 -8.29 -20.09
CA VAL A 310 -16.78 -7.57 -19.03
C VAL A 310 -17.65 -8.55 -18.23
N ILE A 311 -18.36 -9.46 -18.90
CA ILE A 311 -19.20 -10.47 -18.24
C ILE A 311 -18.33 -11.40 -17.35
N ILE A 312 -17.24 -11.94 -17.91
CA ILE A 312 -16.32 -12.82 -17.17
C ILE A 312 -15.75 -12.09 -15.95
N ASN A 313 -15.32 -10.84 -16.12
CA ASN A 313 -14.76 -10.04 -15.04
C ASN A 313 -15.80 -9.70 -13.94
N ASN A 314 -17.06 -9.46 -14.33
CA ASN A 314 -18.14 -9.21 -13.38
C ASN A 314 -18.55 -10.49 -12.61
N MET A 315 -18.65 -11.63 -13.29
CA MET A 315 -18.93 -12.90 -12.63
C MET A 315 -17.87 -13.30 -11.62
N THR A 316 -16.61 -12.91 -11.85
CA THR A 316 -15.48 -13.19 -10.93
C THR A 316 -15.29 -12.14 -9.84
N LYS A 317 -15.97 -10.99 -9.92
CA LYS A 317 -15.95 -9.92 -8.91
C LYS A 317 -17.00 -10.06 -7.82
N LEU A 318 -17.93 -10.99 -7.92
CA LEU A 318 -19.01 -11.23 -6.95
C LEU A 318 -18.53 -11.80 -5.59
N VAL A 319 -17.26 -11.62 -5.30
CA VAL A 319 -16.63 -11.96 -4.01
C VAL A 319 -15.79 -10.77 -3.51
#